data_f95ec883dbd46ba3b9260c8f35cd2a64
#
_entry.id   f95ec883dbd46ba3b9260c8f35cd2a64
#
_cell.length_a   1.000
_cell.length_b   1.000
_cell.length_c   1.000
_cell.angle_alpha   90.00
_cell.angle_beta   90.00
_cell.angle_gamma   90.00
#
_symmetry.space_group_name_H-M   'P 1'
#
loop_
_entity.id
_entity.type
_entity.pdbx_description
1 polymer ?
#
loop_
_entity_poly.entity_id
_entity_poly.type
_entity_poly.pdbx_seq_one_letter_code
_entity_poly.pdbx_strand_id
1 'polypeptide(L)'
;MARLLRAWWSHGSAMNVQVLIDSIVRQVTVLIAQLATSGGIRAPVAHLANQVFLDLARELEAQGVSRKVSADMFGMALRAYIRKVRRLSETETERGRTLWQAVLEFVKSEGLVTRERALQRFEVDGEIEVSAVLRDLTESGLVFCSGAGRSAVYRAASDEELGRLSELASDAGLAELAWVFVFRDDRLTVDKLSELLSRTKEDTSRVIDDLLAQGRVERHADGTLSAREFVIPLGSAVGFEAAVFDHFQAVVQTICQRLKLQSFDSERKEAIGGSTYTFDVWPGHPLEGEVKAQLERMRRDSGELRKRVEEHNRGVDFPKRHEQVVTYVGQCVMDREKDVDDESSK
;
A
#
# COMPACT_ATOMS: atom_id res chain seq x y z
N MET A 1 33.34 5.32 -1.50
CA MET A 1 31.96 5.29 -0.97
C MET A 1 31.90 4.98 0.53
N ALA A 2 32.59 4.00 1.09
CA ALA A 2 32.58 3.68 2.53
C ALA A 2 33.17 4.74 3.47
N ARG A 3 33.92 5.72 2.98
CA ARG A 3 34.49 6.83 3.82
C ARG A 3 33.54 8.00 4.01
N LEU A 4 32.54 8.19 3.14
CA LEU A 4 31.55 9.29 3.23
C LEU A 4 30.38 8.94 4.17
N LEU A 5 30.08 7.66 4.37
CA LEU A 5 29.08 7.23 5.34
C LEU A 5 29.52 7.41 6.80
N ARG A 6 30.83 7.48 7.09
CA ARG A 6 31.34 7.69 8.46
C ARG A 6 31.26 9.13 8.95
N ALA A 7 31.14 10.10 8.06
CA ALA A 7 31.04 11.52 8.45
C ALA A 7 29.61 11.94 8.88
N TRP A 8 28.62 11.10 8.62
CA TRP A 8 27.20 11.37 8.95
C TRP A 8 26.78 10.88 10.34
N TRP A 9 27.61 10.11 11.01
CA TRP A 9 27.33 9.53 12.33
C TRP A 9 27.92 10.35 13.48
N SER A 10 27.93 11.68 13.40
CA SER A 10 28.08 12.52 14.59
C SER A 10 26.78 12.43 15.41
N HIS A 11 26.90 12.16 16.70
CA HIS A 11 25.88 11.73 17.67
C HIS A 11 24.51 12.47 17.67
N GLY A 12 24.39 13.64 17.04
CA GLY A 12 23.12 14.38 16.96
C GLY A 12 22.22 14.01 15.79
N SER A 13 22.77 13.48 14.68
CA SER A 13 22.02 13.21 13.45
C SER A 13 21.29 11.86 13.49
N ALA A 14 21.84 10.85 14.17
CA ALA A 14 21.24 9.53 14.26
C ALA A 14 19.94 9.53 15.07
N MET A 15 19.86 10.33 16.12
CA MET A 15 18.65 10.42 16.96
C MET A 15 17.49 11.08 16.22
N ASN A 16 17.76 12.07 15.39
CA ASN A 16 16.72 12.73 14.57
C ASN A 16 16.14 11.80 13.51
N VAL A 17 16.98 10.95 12.89
CA VAL A 17 16.51 9.98 11.88
C VAL A 17 15.63 8.90 12.52
N GLN A 18 15.99 8.39 13.69
CA GLN A 18 15.17 7.41 14.40
C GLN A 18 13.81 7.98 14.80
N VAL A 19 13.76 9.18 15.36
CA VAL A 19 12.50 9.86 15.70
C VAL A 19 11.62 10.07 14.47
N LEU A 20 12.23 10.41 13.33
CA LEU A 20 11.50 10.54 12.06
C LEU A 20 10.93 9.20 11.61
N ILE A 21 11.72 8.13 11.61
CA ILE A 21 11.28 6.78 11.28
C ILE A 21 10.11 6.36 12.19
N ASP A 22 10.24 6.51 13.50
CA ASP A 22 9.19 6.15 14.47
C ASP A 22 7.90 6.95 14.24
N SER A 23 8.02 8.22 13.87
CA SER A 23 6.89 9.08 13.56
C SER A 23 6.18 8.65 12.27
N ILE A 24 6.93 8.33 11.21
CA ILE A 24 6.39 7.81 9.95
C ILE A 24 5.70 6.48 10.17
N VAL A 25 6.33 5.54 10.88
CA VAL A 25 5.74 4.23 11.21
C VAL A 25 4.42 4.41 11.95
N ARG A 26 4.35 5.32 12.90
CA ARG A 26 3.11 5.62 13.64
C ARG A 26 2.01 6.11 12.73
N GLN A 27 2.28 7.05 11.83
CA GLN A 27 1.28 7.60 10.90
C GLN A 27 0.82 6.55 9.89
N VAL A 28 1.73 5.76 9.34
CA VAL A 28 1.39 4.66 8.43
C VAL A 28 0.56 3.59 9.15
N THR A 29 0.90 3.28 10.40
CA THR A 29 0.11 2.33 11.22
C THR A 29 -1.32 2.81 11.42
N VAL A 30 -1.53 4.11 11.70
CA VAL A 30 -2.87 4.70 11.82
C VAL A 30 -3.62 4.58 10.49
N LEU A 31 -2.97 4.89 9.36
CA LEU A 31 -3.59 4.76 8.04
C LEU A 31 -3.99 3.29 7.74
N ILE A 32 -3.10 2.34 8.01
CA ILE A 32 -3.40 0.91 7.83
C ILE A 32 -4.58 0.49 8.72
N ALA A 33 -4.61 0.91 9.99
CA ALA A 33 -5.70 0.58 10.89
C ALA A 33 -7.05 1.15 10.42
N GLN A 34 -7.06 2.39 9.92
CA GLN A 34 -8.26 3.00 9.35
C GLN A 34 -8.73 2.27 8.09
N LEU A 35 -7.82 1.91 7.18
CA LEU A 35 -8.16 1.15 5.99
C LEU A 35 -8.67 -0.26 6.33
N ALA A 36 -8.04 -0.92 7.30
CA ALA A 36 -8.45 -2.26 7.75
C ALA A 36 -9.81 -2.30 8.45
N THR A 37 -10.31 -1.14 8.90
CA THR A 37 -11.62 -1.02 9.58
C THR A 37 -12.65 -0.24 8.76
N SER A 38 -12.26 0.31 7.61
CA SER A 38 -13.15 1.02 6.69
C SER A 38 -14.26 0.12 6.18
N GLY A 39 -15.46 0.67 6.04
CA GLY A 39 -16.60 -0.05 5.45
C GLY A 39 -17.15 -1.20 6.28
N GLY A 40 -16.80 -1.31 7.58
CA GLY A 40 -17.29 -2.37 8.47
C GLY A 40 -16.65 -3.74 8.23
N ILE A 41 -15.71 -3.86 7.33
CA ILE A 41 -14.94 -5.07 7.06
C ILE A 41 -13.66 -5.05 7.92
N ARG A 42 -13.40 -6.12 8.64
CA ARG A 42 -12.13 -6.28 9.37
C ARG A 42 -11.14 -7.01 8.48
N ALA A 43 -10.24 -6.27 7.84
CA ALA A 43 -9.16 -6.89 7.07
C ALA A 43 -8.14 -7.55 8.02
N PRO A 44 -7.64 -8.76 7.71
CA PRO A 44 -6.65 -9.44 8.54
C PRO A 44 -5.31 -8.70 8.46
N VAL A 45 -4.82 -8.25 9.60
CA VAL A 45 -3.54 -7.50 9.70
C VAL A 45 -2.39 -8.32 10.30
N ALA A 46 -2.66 -9.54 10.78
CA ALA A 46 -1.67 -10.36 11.47
C ALA A 46 -0.45 -10.70 10.62
N HIS A 47 -0.60 -10.85 9.32
CA HIS A 47 0.50 -11.13 8.38
C HIS A 47 1.37 -9.91 8.07
N LEU A 48 0.87 -8.68 8.29
CA LEU A 48 1.57 -7.44 7.92
C LEU A 48 2.94 -7.31 8.57
N ALA A 49 3.09 -7.74 9.83
CA ALA A 49 4.38 -7.66 10.52
C ALA A 49 5.47 -8.51 9.84
N ASN A 50 5.11 -9.69 9.34
CA ASN A 50 6.02 -10.55 8.61
C ASN A 50 6.30 -10.01 7.21
N GLN A 51 5.28 -9.48 6.53
CA GLN A 51 5.42 -8.85 5.22
C GLN A 51 6.34 -7.62 5.30
N VAL A 52 6.08 -6.70 6.23
CA VAL A 52 6.93 -5.51 6.45
C VAL A 52 8.37 -5.92 6.76
N PHE A 53 8.58 -6.97 7.57
CA PHE A 53 9.92 -7.48 7.83
C PHE A 53 10.63 -7.96 6.56
N LEU A 54 9.94 -8.74 5.72
CA LEU A 54 10.50 -9.23 4.45
C LEU A 54 10.79 -8.10 3.47
N ASP A 55 9.86 -7.18 3.31
CA ASP A 55 10.01 -6.06 2.37
C ASP A 55 11.15 -5.13 2.79
N LEU A 56 11.28 -4.85 4.09
CA LEU A 56 12.44 -4.12 4.62
C LEU A 56 13.75 -4.88 4.39
N ALA A 57 13.76 -6.20 4.60
CA ALA A 57 14.96 -7.02 4.38
C ALA A 57 15.37 -6.99 2.90
N ARG A 58 14.41 -7.12 1.96
CA ARG A 58 14.64 -7.04 0.51
C ARG A 58 15.13 -5.65 0.10
N GLU A 59 14.50 -4.59 0.60
CA GLU A 59 14.87 -3.22 0.28
C GLU A 59 16.28 -2.88 0.77
N LEU A 60 16.65 -3.29 1.99
CA LEU A 60 18.01 -3.12 2.51
C LEU A 60 19.04 -3.87 1.65
N GLU A 61 18.76 -5.10 1.23
CA GLU A 61 19.62 -5.85 0.31
C GLU A 61 19.73 -5.15 -1.06
N ALA A 62 18.63 -4.64 -1.62
CA ALA A 62 18.61 -3.88 -2.86
C ALA A 62 19.45 -2.58 -2.78
N GLN A 63 19.49 -1.94 -1.60
CA GLN A 63 20.36 -0.80 -1.31
C GLN A 63 21.82 -1.18 -1.04
N GLY A 64 22.20 -2.47 -1.13
CA GLY A 64 23.54 -2.96 -0.92
C GLY A 64 23.95 -3.13 0.54
N VAL A 65 22.99 -3.14 1.46
CA VAL A 65 23.25 -3.41 2.89
C VAL A 65 23.49 -4.91 3.06
N SER A 66 24.61 -5.28 3.70
CA SER A 66 24.92 -6.69 3.91
C SER A 66 23.96 -7.32 4.94
N ARG A 67 23.67 -8.63 4.80
CA ARG A 67 22.79 -9.38 5.72
C ARG A 67 23.22 -9.30 7.19
N LYS A 68 24.53 -9.18 7.44
CA LYS A 68 25.05 -8.99 8.81
C LYS A 68 24.60 -7.66 9.38
N VAL A 69 24.75 -6.58 8.61
CA VAL A 69 24.31 -5.24 9.02
C VAL A 69 22.80 -5.19 9.15
N SER A 70 22.06 -5.78 8.19
CA SER A 70 20.60 -5.89 8.30
C SER A 70 20.16 -6.61 9.57
N ALA A 71 20.80 -7.74 9.92
CA ALA A 71 20.50 -8.46 11.15
C ALA A 71 20.70 -7.59 12.39
N ASP A 72 21.82 -6.84 12.44
CA ASP A 72 22.11 -5.89 13.53
C ASP A 72 21.04 -4.78 13.60
N MET A 73 20.59 -4.25 12.45
CA MET A 73 19.52 -3.24 12.38
C MET A 73 18.17 -3.78 12.90
N PHE A 74 17.89 -5.06 12.72
CA PHE A 74 16.69 -5.73 13.27
C PHE A 74 16.89 -6.21 14.72
N GLY A 75 18.04 -5.95 15.35
CA GLY A 75 18.34 -6.44 16.69
C GLY A 75 18.41 -7.96 16.80
N MET A 76 18.78 -8.64 15.71
CA MET A 76 18.76 -10.10 15.59
C MET A 76 20.17 -10.67 15.40
N ALA A 77 20.44 -11.83 15.97
CA ALA A 77 21.62 -12.60 15.60
C ALA A 77 21.52 -13.02 14.10
N LEU A 78 22.64 -12.92 13.37
CA LEU A 78 22.69 -13.21 11.92
C LEU A 78 22.03 -14.55 11.54
N ARG A 79 22.30 -15.61 12.31
CA ARG A 79 21.68 -16.93 12.04
C ARG A 79 20.14 -16.94 12.24
N ALA A 80 19.64 -16.16 13.21
CA ALA A 80 18.20 -16.01 13.45
C ALA A 80 17.54 -15.19 12.34
N TYR A 81 18.19 -14.12 11.90
CA TYR A 81 17.76 -13.30 10.76
C TYR A 81 17.66 -14.13 9.48
N ILE A 82 18.74 -14.85 9.12
CA ILE A 82 18.77 -15.69 7.91
C ILE A 82 17.66 -16.76 7.96
N ARG A 83 17.48 -17.43 9.11
CA ARG A 83 16.40 -18.41 9.27
C ARG A 83 15.02 -17.79 9.14
N LYS A 84 14.80 -16.60 9.70
CA LYS A 84 13.51 -15.90 9.59
C LYS A 84 13.21 -15.47 8.16
N VAL A 85 14.17 -14.83 7.48
CA VAL A 85 14.04 -14.45 6.06
C VAL A 85 13.75 -15.68 5.21
N ARG A 86 14.55 -16.76 5.38
CA ARG A 86 14.37 -18.01 4.64
C ARG A 86 12.99 -18.62 4.87
N ARG A 87 12.56 -18.77 6.13
CA ARG A 87 11.25 -19.32 6.48
C ARG A 87 10.11 -18.52 5.84
N LEU A 88 10.17 -17.20 5.94
CA LEU A 88 9.13 -16.33 5.37
C LEU A 88 9.17 -16.30 3.83
N SER A 89 10.37 -16.41 3.22
CA SER A 89 10.52 -16.50 1.76
C SER A 89 10.13 -17.87 1.21
N GLU A 90 10.44 -18.97 1.94
CA GLU A 90 10.05 -20.33 1.54
C GLU A 90 8.53 -20.53 1.60
N THR A 91 7.85 -19.83 2.51
CA THR A 91 6.38 -19.79 2.54
C THR A 91 5.81 -19.09 1.31
N GLU A 92 6.54 -18.15 0.71
CA GLU A 92 6.17 -17.54 -0.58
C GLU A 92 6.55 -18.42 -1.79
N THR A 93 7.63 -19.21 -1.71
CA THR A 93 8.21 -19.88 -2.89
C THR A 93 7.47 -21.14 -3.32
N GLU A 94 6.76 -21.85 -2.47
CA GLU A 94 6.07 -23.06 -2.93
C GLU A 94 4.85 -22.78 -3.82
N ARG A 95 4.23 -21.57 -3.78
CA ARG A 95 3.13 -21.17 -4.69
C ARG A 95 2.90 -19.65 -4.76
N GLY A 96 3.81 -18.79 -4.29
CA GLY A 96 3.57 -17.33 -4.21
C GLY A 96 2.45 -16.93 -3.25
N ARG A 97 2.20 -17.74 -2.20
CA ARG A 97 1.09 -17.56 -1.26
C ARG A 97 1.59 -17.50 0.17
N THR A 98 1.01 -16.61 0.97
CA THR A 98 1.28 -16.57 2.41
C THR A 98 0.63 -17.79 3.09
N LEU A 99 1.14 -18.22 4.25
CA LEU A 99 0.51 -19.29 5.07
C LEU A 99 -0.99 -19.01 5.29
N TRP A 100 -1.34 -17.75 5.51
CA TRP A 100 -2.71 -17.29 5.67
C TRP A 100 -3.58 -17.61 4.44
N GLN A 101 -3.08 -17.28 3.24
CA GLN A 101 -3.76 -17.58 1.97
C GLN A 101 -3.82 -19.09 1.72
N ALA A 102 -2.73 -19.80 1.98
CA ALA A 102 -2.67 -21.25 1.81
C ALA A 102 -3.67 -21.99 2.72
N VAL A 103 -3.80 -21.56 3.99
CA VAL A 103 -4.78 -22.12 4.94
C VAL A 103 -6.21 -21.78 4.50
N LEU A 104 -6.49 -20.54 4.09
CA LEU A 104 -7.82 -20.16 3.60
C LEU A 104 -8.24 -20.98 2.39
N GLU A 105 -7.36 -21.14 1.40
CA GLU A 105 -7.64 -21.94 0.21
C GLU A 105 -7.81 -23.41 0.52
N PHE A 106 -7.01 -23.94 1.42
CA PHE A 106 -7.18 -25.31 1.88
C PHE A 106 -8.55 -25.51 2.52
N VAL A 107 -8.99 -24.62 3.41
CA VAL A 107 -10.33 -24.66 4.00
C VAL A 107 -11.42 -24.50 2.93
N LYS A 108 -11.23 -23.65 1.92
CA LYS A 108 -12.16 -23.49 0.77
C LYS A 108 -12.25 -24.77 -0.06
N SER A 109 -11.12 -25.41 -0.37
CA SER A 109 -11.06 -26.57 -1.25
C SER A 109 -11.62 -27.85 -0.59
N GLU A 110 -11.41 -28.01 0.72
CA GLU A 110 -11.89 -29.20 1.47
C GLU A 110 -13.35 -29.03 1.96
N GLY A 111 -13.86 -27.80 1.99
CA GLY A 111 -15.21 -27.46 2.46
C GLY A 111 -15.34 -27.47 3.99
N LEU A 112 -15.09 -28.60 4.63
CA LEU A 112 -15.08 -28.78 6.08
C LEU A 112 -13.73 -29.35 6.54
N VAL A 113 -13.02 -28.63 7.40
CA VAL A 113 -11.67 -29.01 7.85
C VAL A 113 -11.63 -29.05 9.37
N THR A 114 -11.21 -30.19 9.94
CA THR A 114 -10.92 -30.27 11.38
C THR A 114 -9.60 -29.56 11.68
N ARG A 115 -9.46 -29.07 12.92
CA ARG A 115 -8.19 -28.49 13.39
C ARG A 115 -7.01 -29.42 13.16
N GLU A 116 -7.18 -30.71 13.49
CA GLU A 116 -6.16 -31.71 13.32
C GLU A 116 -5.72 -31.87 11.86
N ARG A 117 -6.68 -31.86 10.93
CA ARG A 117 -6.42 -31.94 9.48
C ARG A 117 -5.66 -30.71 8.97
N ALA A 118 -6.01 -29.52 9.45
CA ALA A 118 -5.27 -28.29 9.11
C ALA A 118 -3.83 -28.33 9.66
N LEU A 119 -3.64 -28.71 10.92
CA LEU A 119 -2.32 -28.83 11.52
C LEU A 119 -1.45 -29.88 10.82
N GLN A 120 -2.02 -31.01 10.43
CA GLN A 120 -1.33 -32.04 9.67
C GLN A 120 -0.91 -31.57 8.27
N ARG A 121 -1.79 -30.83 7.59
CA ARG A 121 -1.51 -30.31 6.24
C ARG A 121 -0.38 -29.29 6.23
N PHE A 122 -0.27 -28.50 7.28
CA PHE A 122 0.71 -27.42 7.44
C PHE A 122 1.72 -27.70 8.57
N GLU A 123 2.08 -28.97 8.76
CA GLU A 123 3.00 -29.42 9.83
C GLU A 123 4.35 -28.69 9.78
N VAL A 124 4.84 -28.38 8.57
CA VAL A 124 6.11 -27.67 8.33
C VAL A 124 6.07 -26.23 8.84
N ASP A 125 4.89 -25.60 8.84
CA ASP A 125 4.71 -24.19 9.24
C ASP A 125 4.60 -24.01 10.76
N GLY A 126 4.33 -25.11 11.50
CA GLY A 126 4.22 -25.13 12.96
C GLY A 126 2.80 -24.93 13.48
N GLU A 127 2.50 -25.65 14.59
CA GLU A 127 1.14 -25.66 15.18
C GLU A 127 0.69 -24.28 15.68
N ILE A 128 1.61 -23.49 16.23
CA ILE A 128 1.31 -22.16 16.79
C ILE A 128 0.91 -21.20 15.67
N GLU A 129 1.68 -21.19 14.60
CA GLU A 129 1.48 -20.33 13.43
C GLU A 129 0.17 -20.67 12.71
N VAL A 130 -0.08 -21.95 12.45
CA VAL A 130 -1.33 -22.40 11.80
C VAL A 130 -2.55 -22.11 12.68
N SER A 131 -2.45 -22.29 13.99
CA SER A 131 -3.53 -21.99 14.93
C SER A 131 -3.82 -20.48 15.01
N ALA A 132 -2.79 -19.64 14.95
CA ALA A 132 -2.95 -18.19 14.88
C ALA A 132 -3.67 -17.78 13.59
N VAL A 133 -3.26 -18.33 12.44
CA VAL A 133 -3.92 -18.07 11.15
C VAL A 133 -5.38 -18.50 11.15
N LEU A 134 -5.70 -19.70 11.66
CA LEU A 134 -7.10 -20.16 11.75
C LEU A 134 -7.95 -19.25 12.63
N ARG A 135 -7.37 -18.73 13.72
CA ARG A 135 -8.06 -17.76 14.58
C ARG A 135 -8.29 -16.45 13.84
N ASP A 136 -7.27 -15.90 13.16
CA ASP A 136 -7.39 -14.67 12.38
C ASP A 136 -8.43 -14.80 11.27
N LEU A 137 -8.45 -15.94 10.57
CA LEU A 137 -9.45 -16.23 9.54
C LEU A 137 -10.88 -16.28 10.11
N THR A 138 -11.02 -16.79 11.36
CA THR A 138 -12.30 -16.86 12.05
C THR A 138 -12.74 -15.46 12.54
N GLU A 139 -11.83 -14.70 13.14
CA GLU A 139 -12.09 -13.33 13.60
C GLU A 139 -12.40 -12.37 12.44
N SER A 140 -11.83 -12.60 11.27
CA SER A 140 -12.13 -11.83 10.05
C SER A 140 -13.43 -12.22 9.35
N GLY A 141 -14.10 -13.29 9.80
CA GLY A 141 -15.34 -13.78 9.19
C GLY A 141 -15.16 -14.52 7.86
N LEU A 142 -13.92 -14.77 7.42
CA LEU A 142 -13.62 -15.53 6.20
C LEU A 142 -13.74 -17.03 6.40
N VAL A 143 -13.63 -17.49 7.65
CA VAL A 143 -13.82 -18.87 8.06
C VAL A 143 -14.72 -18.90 9.28
N PHE A 144 -15.69 -19.80 9.28
CA PHE A 144 -16.52 -20.09 10.43
C PHE A 144 -15.94 -21.27 11.21
N CYS A 145 -15.88 -21.14 12.54
CA CYS A 145 -15.44 -22.19 13.42
C CYS A 145 -16.61 -22.71 14.24
N SER A 146 -16.81 -24.02 14.27
CA SER A 146 -17.77 -24.70 15.13
C SER A 146 -17.06 -25.68 16.05
N GLY A 147 -17.40 -25.69 17.32
CA GLY A 147 -16.74 -26.50 18.35
C GLY A 147 -15.51 -25.80 18.96
N ALA A 148 -14.79 -26.51 19.82
CA ALA A 148 -13.63 -25.98 20.52
C ALA A 148 -12.51 -27.02 20.65
N GLY A 149 -11.28 -26.54 20.83
CA GLY A 149 -10.11 -27.40 21.04
C GLY A 149 -9.82 -28.34 19.86
N ARG A 150 -9.66 -29.64 20.11
CA ARG A 150 -9.36 -30.62 19.05
C ARG A 150 -10.55 -30.93 18.14
N SER A 151 -11.77 -30.73 18.63
CA SER A 151 -13.00 -30.98 17.88
C SER A 151 -13.46 -29.76 17.06
N ALA A 152 -12.70 -28.68 17.03
CA ALA A 152 -13.01 -27.52 16.21
C ALA A 152 -13.00 -27.89 14.71
N VAL A 153 -14.05 -27.46 14.01
CA VAL A 153 -14.23 -27.66 12.58
C VAL A 153 -14.37 -26.30 11.93
N TYR A 154 -13.67 -26.12 10.84
CA TYR A 154 -13.60 -24.89 10.09
C TYR A 154 -14.25 -25.04 8.73
N ARG A 155 -15.01 -24.01 8.32
CA ARG A 155 -15.64 -23.89 7.00
C ARG A 155 -15.37 -22.50 6.47
N ALA A 156 -14.96 -22.39 5.23
CA ALA A 156 -14.86 -21.09 4.58
C ALA A 156 -16.25 -20.46 4.40
N ALA A 157 -16.30 -19.13 4.47
CA ALA A 157 -17.49 -18.38 4.07
C ALA A 157 -17.80 -18.65 2.61
N SER A 158 -19.10 -18.83 2.26
CA SER A 158 -19.52 -18.95 0.87
C SER A 158 -19.39 -17.61 0.14
N ASP A 159 -19.36 -17.66 -1.20
CA ASP A 159 -19.32 -16.44 -1.99
C ASP A 159 -20.57 -15.56 -1.77
N GLU A 160 -21.73 -16.16 -1.43
CA GLU A 160 -22.94 -15.43 -1.05
C GLU A 160 -22.80 -14.76 0.33
N GLU A 161 -22.18 -15.44 1.30
CA GLU A 161 -21.89 -14.90 2.62
C GLU A 161 -20.82 -13.80 2.54
N LEU A 162 -19.81 -13.97 1.68
CA LEU A 162 -18.81 -12.95 1.37
C LEU A 162 -19.40 -11.80 0.56
N GLY A 163 -20.31 -12.07 -0.37
CA GLY A 163 -21.01 -11.07 -1.17
C GLY A 163 -21.82 -10.10 -0.33
N ARG A 164 -22.46 -10.58 0.73
CA ARG A 164 -23.14 -9.71 1.70
C ARG A 164 -22.17 -8.84 2.53
N LEU A 165 -20.92 -9.30 2.70
CA LEU A 165 -19.83 -8.51 3.28
C LEU A 165 -19.16 -7.61 2.25
N SER A 166 -19.30 -7.89 0.96
CA SER A 166 -18.57 -7.30 -0.16
C SER A 166 -19.46 -6.47 -1.12
N GLU A 167 -20.65 -6.07 -0.74
CA GLU A 167 -21.41 -5.07 -1.52
C GLU A 167 -20.63 -3.74 -1.74
N LEU A 168 -19.44 -3.62 -1.10
CA LEU A 168 -18.52 -2.50 -1.22
C LEU A 168 -17.26 -2.78 -2.06
N ALA A 169 -16.97 -4.03 -2.41
CA ALA A 169 -15.84 -4.38 -3.29
C ALA A 169 -16.36 -4.69 -4.70
N SER A 170 -16.85 -3.66 -5.39
CA SER A 170 -17.31 -3.84 -6.77
C SER A 170 -16.12 -4.17 -7.68
N ASP A 171 -16.33 -5.01 -8.70
CA ASP A 171 -15.38 -5.29 -9.77
C ASP A 171 -14.84 -3.99 -10.42
N ALA A 172 -15.65 -2.93 -10.40
CA ALA A 172 -15.28 -1.60 -10.83
C ALA A 172 -14.17 -0.96 -9.96
N GLY A 173 -14.21 -1.10 -8.63
CA GLY A 173 -13.13 -0.63 -7.75
C GLY A 173 -11.83 -1.38 -7.98
N LEU A 174 -11.91 -2.67 -8.25
CA LEU A 174 -10.76 -3.51 -8.61
C LEU A 174 -10.14 -3.08 -9.94
N ALA A 175 -10.96 -2.74 -10.95
CA ALA A 175 -10.49 -2.24 -12.24
C ALA A 175 -9.75 -0.90 -12.10
N GLU A 176 -10.28 0.03 -11.31
CA GLU A 176 -9.61 1.31 -11.07
C GLU A 176 -8.27 1.12 -10.31
N LEU A 177 -8.22 0.19 -9.36
CA LEU A 177 -7.00 -0.14 -8.64
C LEU A 177 -5.96 -0.82 -9.57
N ALA A 178 -6.40 -1.75 -10.43
CA ALA A 178 -5.54 -2.35 -11.44
C ALA A 178 -4.98 -1.30 -12.40
N TRP A 179 -5.80 -0.38 -12.84
CA TRP A 179 -5.41 0.69 -13.75
C TRP A 179 -4.34 1.60 -13.14
N VAL A 180 -4.49 2.02 -11.87
CA VAL A 180 -3.47 2.85 -11.22
C VAL A 180 -2.15 2.10 -11.01
N PHE A 181 -2.18 0.81 -10.71
CA PHE A 181 -0.96 0.02 -10.61
C PHE A 181 -0.22 -0.02 -11.96
N VAL A 182 -0.93 -0.30 -13.05
CA VAL A 182 -0.34 -0.31 -14.39
C VAL A 182 0.17 1.07 -14.81
N PHE A 183 -0.52 2.14 -14.41
CA PHE A 183 -0.09 3.51 -14.71
C PHE A 183 1.19 3.91 -13.96
N ARG A 184 1.38 3.41 -12.73
CA ARG A 184 2.52 3.79 -11.87
C ARG A 184 3.74 2.90 -12.04
N ASP A 185 3.57 1.72 -12.59
CA ASP A 185 4.65 0.77 -12.83
C ASP A 185 4.67 0.38 -14.32
N ASP A 186 5.45 1.11 -15.11
CA ASP A 186 5.68 0.81 -16.52
C ASP A 186 6.33 -0.57 -16.66
N ARG A 187 5.64 -1.52 -17.31
CA ARG A 187 6.03 -2.92 -17.55
C ARG A 187 5.55 -3.92 -16.51
N LEU A 188 4.43 -3.66 -15.91
CA LEU A 188 3.78 -4.63 -15.04
C LEU A 188 3.27 -5.83 -15.85
N THR A 189 3.52 -7.04 -15.37
CA THR A 189 2.94 -8.26 -15.95
C THR A 189 1.63 -8.61 -15.25
N VAL A 190 0.77 -9.39 -15.91
CA VAL A 190 -0.47 -9.89 -15.29
C VAL A 190 -0.18 -10.69 -14.02
N ASP A 191 0.92 -11.47 -14.02
CA ASP A 191 1.35 -12.25 -12.85
C ASP A 191 1.66 -11.34 -11.67
N LYS A 192 2.46 -10.30 -11.90
CA LYS A 192 2.81 -9.34 -10.85
C LYS A 192 1.59 -8.56 -10.36
N LEU A 193 0.71 -8.18 -11.29
CA LEU A 193 -0.54 -7.49 -10.96
C LEU A 193 -1.48 -8.38 -10.14
N SER A 194 -1.56 -9.69 -10.44
CA SER A 194 -2.37 -10.64 -9.66
C SER A 194 -1.87 -10.78 -8.21
N GLU A 195 -0.55 -10.75 -8.01
CA GLU A 195 0.06 -10.70 -6.67
C GLU A 195 -0.32 -9.41 -5.92
N LEU A 196 -0.17 -8.24 -6.59
CA LEU A 196 -0.48 -6.94 -6.00
C LEU A 196 -1.96 -6.81 -5.62
N LEU A 197 -2.85 -7.31 -6.47
CA LEU A 197 -4.29 -7.29 -6.24
C LEU A 197 -4.76 -8.41 -5.29
N SER A 198 -3.88 -9.36 -4.96
CA SER A 198 -4.24 -10.57 -4.19
C SER A 198 -5.42 -11.32 -4.81
N ARG A 199 -5.42 -11.46 -6.15
CA ARG A 199 -6.45 -12.12 -6.95
C ARG A 199 -5.86 -13.25 -7.78
N THR A 200 -6.75 -14.13 -8.31
CA THR A 200 -6.33 -15.15 -9.26
C THR A 200 -5.87 -14.51 -10.57
N LYS A 201 -5.04 -15.23 -11.36
CA LYS A 201 -4.63 -14.75 -12.68
C LYS A 201 -5.84 -14.62 -13.64
N GLU A 202 -6.80 -15.51 -13.52
CA GLU A 202 -8.03 -15.52 -14.31
C GLU A 202 -8.87 -14.26 -14.05
N ASP A 203 -9.07 -13.90 -12.77
CA ASP A 203 -9.81 -12.69 -12.38
C ASP A 203 -9.07 -11.44 -12.82
N THR A 204 -7.74 -11.40 -12.60
CA THR A 204 -6.90 -10.28 -13.03
C THR A 204 -6.90 -10.13 -14.54
N SER A 205 -6.85 -11.25 -15.30
CA SER A 205 -6.90 -11.20 -16.76
C SER A 205 -8.22 -10.62 -17.26
N ARG A 206 -9.35 -11.00 -16.66
CA ARG A 206 -10.67 -10.42 -17.03
C ARG A 206 -10.69 -8.91 -16.82
N VAL A 207 -10.22 -8.44 -15.66
CA VAL A 207 -10.13 -6.99 -15.36
C VAL A 207 -9.24 -6.27 -16.38
N ILE A 208 -8.09 -6.86 -16.72
CA ILE A 208 -7.19 -6.28 -17.73
C ILE A 208 -7.81 -6.29 -19.11
N ASP A 209 -8.50 -7.34 -19.51
CA ASP A 209 -9.16 -7.42 -20.82
C ASP A 209 -10.25 -6.34 -20.95
N ASP A 210 -10.98 -6.05 -19.87
CA ASP A 210 -11.94 -4.95 -19.82
C ASP A 210 -11.25 -3.57 -19.96
N LEU A 211 -10.13 -3.37 -19.26
CA LEU A 211 -9.37 -2.12 -19.36
C LEU A 211 -8.72 -1.94 -20.75
N LEU A 212 -8.28 -3.03 -21.38
CA LEU A 212 -7.80 -3.04 -22.78
C LEU A 212 -8.93 -2.68 -23.76
N ALA A 213 -10.11 -3.27 -23.59
CA ALA A 213 -11.28 -2.96 -24.40
C ALA A 213 -11.73 -1.50 -24.28
N GLN A 214 -11.54 -0.89 -23.12
CA GLN A 214 -11.79 0.54 -22.85
C GLN A 214 -10.66 1.46 -23.35
N GLY A 215 -9.53 0.91 -23.82
CA GLY A 215 -8.36 1.68 -24.23
C GLY A 215 -7.61 2.38 -23.08
N ARG A 216 -7.87 1.96 -21.83
CA ARG A 216 -7.21 2.53 -20.64
C ARG A 216 -5.81 1.95 -20.39
N VAL A 217 -5.59 0.72 -20.85
CA VAL A 217 -4.35 -0.02 -20.72
C VAL A 217 -3.93 -0.52 -22.09
N GLU A 218 -2.63 -0.59 -22.35
CA GLU A 218 -2.04 -1.17 -23.55
C GLU A 218 -1.22 -2.41 -23.16
N ARG A 219 -1.26 -3.46 -23.99
CA ARG A 219 -0.42 -4.65 -23.82
C ARG A 219 0.67 -4.65 -24.87
N HIS A 220 1.92 -4.74 -24.43
CA HIS A 220 3.09 -4.80 -25.30
C HIS A 220 3.36 -6.21 -25.82
N ALA A 221 4.23 -6.31 -26.84
CA ALA A 221 4.59 -7.60 -27.46
C ALA A 221 5.30 -8.56 -26.50
N ASP A 222 5.95 -8.04 -25.45
CA ASP A 222 6.60 -8.82 -24.37
C ASP A 222 5.63 -9.27 -23.26
N GLY A 223 4.33 -8.96 -23.42
CA GLY A 223 3.27 -9.29 -22.44
C GLY A 223 3.16 -8.31 -21.28
N THR A 224 3.98 -7.27 -21.23
CA THR A 224 3.88 -6.21 -20.23
C THR A 224 2.72 -5.27 -20.52
N LEU A 225 2.25 -4.61 -19.47
CA LEU A 225 1.13 -3.66 -19.51
C LEU A 225 1.65 -2.24 -19.26
N SER A 226 1.03 -1.26 -19.88
CA SER A 226 1.23 0.16 -19.60
C SER A 226 -0.08 0.93 -19.69
N ALA A 227 -0.14 2.09 -19.05
CA ALA A 227 -1.24 3.01 -19.18
C ALA A 227 -0.70 4.43 -19.42
N ARG A 228 -1.26 5.14 -20.37
CA ARG A 228 -0.80 6.51 -20.71
C ARG A 228 -1.33 7.54 -19.73
N GLU A 229 -2.47 7.28 -19.14
CA GLU A 229 -3.13 8.20 -18.22
C GLU A 229 -3.86 7.44 -17.11
N PHE A 230 -4.08 8.15 -16.01
CA PHE A 230 -4.94 7.69 -14.91
C PHE A 230 -5.73 8.90 -14.39
N VAL A 231 -7.05 8.83 -14.50
CA VAL A 231 -7.95 9.90 -14.05
C VAL A 231 -9.17 9.30 -13.37
N ILE A 232 -9.37 9.60 -12.10
CA ILE A 232 -10.63 9.34 -11.42
C ILE A 232 -11.46 10.63 -11.45
N PRO A 233 -12.68 10.60 -12.05
CA PRO A 233 -13.55 11.76 -12.05
C PRO A 233 -13.91 12.20 -10.63
N LEU A 234 -13.95 13.50 -10.39
CA LEU A 234 -14.40 14.06 -9.11
C LEU A 234 -15.83 13.61 -8.81
N GLY A 235 -16.05 13.11 -7.59
CA GLY A 235 -17.37 12.64 -7.18
C GLY A 235 -17.72 11.22 -7.65
N SER A 236 -16.78 10.50 -8.27
CA SER A 236 -16.97 9.09 -8.56
C SER A 236 -17.12 8.29 -7.26
N ALA A 237 -18.17 7.48 -7.18
CA ALA A 237 -18.38 6.54 -6.06
C ALA A 237 -17.41 5.35 -6.13
N VAL A 238 -16.75 5.15 -7.27
CA VAL A 238 -15.83 4.05 -7.56
C VAL A 238 -14.41 4.62 -7.68
N GLY A 239 -13.43 3.90 -7.18
CA GLY A 239 -12.01 4.27 -7.32
C GLY A 239 -11.40 4.95 -6.09
N PHE A 240 -12.10 4.94 -4.95
CA PHE A 240 -11.57 5.49 -3.69
C PHE A 240 -10.23 4.84 -3.32
N GLU A 241 -10.12 3.54 -3.41
CA GLU A 241 -8.91 2.76 -3.11
C GLU A 241 -7.77 3.15 -4.03
N ALA A 242 -8.05 3.28 -5.32
CA ALA A 242 -7.08 3.71 -6.31
C ALA A 242 -6.59 5.15 -6.06
N ALA A 243 -7.50 6.06 -5.70
CA ALA A 243 -7.13 7.43 -5.34
C ALA A 243 -6.25 7.49 -4.09
N VAL A 244 -6.59 6.72 -3.05
CA VAL A 244 -5.77 6.63 -1.82
C VAL A 244 -4.36 6.11 -2.15
N PHE A 245 -4.27 5.03 -2.94
CA PHE A 245 -2.99 4.46 -3.35
C PHE A 245 -2.17 5.47 -4.17
N ASP A 246 -2.77 6.12 -5.17
CA ASP A 246 -2.12 7.08 -6.04
C ASP A 246 -1.54 8.27 -5.26
N HIS A 247 -2.34 8.85 -4.38
CA HIS A 247 -1.92 9.97 -3.52
C HIS A 247 -0.79 9.57 -2.58
N PHE A 248 -0.92 8.43 -1.91
CA PHE A 248 0.11 7.93 -1.00
C PHE A 248 1.42 7.68 -1.74
N GLN A 249 1.37 7.02 -2.90
CA GLN A 249 2.55 6.74 -3.70
C GLN A 249 3.24 8.03 -4.18
N ALA A 250 2.49 9.03 -4.66
CA ALA A 250 3.04 10.30 -5.10
C ALA A 250 3.79 11.03 -3.97
N VAL A 251 3.22 11.05 -2.75
CA VAL A 251 3.86 11.63 -1.56
C VAL A 251 5.14 10.88 -1.20
N VAL A 252 5.09 9.54 -1.12
CA VAL A 252 6.25 8.72 -0.77
C VAL A 252 7.36 8.88 -1.80
N GLN A 253 7.05 8.83 -3.09
CA GLN A 253 8.04 9.02 -4.16
C GLN A 253 8.69 10.39 -4.08
N THR A 254 7.92 11.45 -3.85
CA THR A 254 8.45 12.81 -3.69
C THR A 254 9.44 12.89 -2.53
N ILE A 255 9.09 12.31 -1.37
CA ILE A 255 9.97 12.27 -0.19
C ILE A 255 11.24 11.49 -0.50
N CYS A 256 11.13 10.28 -1.08
CA CYS A 256 12.27 9.44 -1.43
C CYS A 256 13.21 10.12 -2.43
N GLN A 257 12.67 10.76 -3.46
CA GLN A 257 13.47 11.51 -4.42
C GLN A 257 14.19 12.69 -3.75
N ARG A 258 13.50 13.43 -2.90
CA ARG A 258 14.10 14.54 -2.15
C ARG A 258 15.25 14.07 -1.25
N LEU A 259 15.09 12.93 -0.58
CA LEU A 259 16.16 12.35 0.24
C LEU A 259 17.38 11.94 -0.59
N LYS A 260 17.16 11.40 -1.80
CA LYS A 260 18.26 11.04 -2.73
C LYS A 260 19.02 12.27 -3.25
N LEU A 261 18.34 13.40 -3.45
CA LEU A 261 18.91 14.62 -4.01
C LEU A 261 19.61 15.52 -2.98
N GLN A 262 19.53 15.23 -1.69
CA GLN A 262 20.14 16.07 -0.64
C GLN A 262 21.66 16.26 -0.82
N SER A 263 22.32 15.45 -1.63
CA SER A 263 23.77 15.41 -1.72
C SER A 263 24.38 16.07 -2.95
N PHE A 264 23.73 16.21 -4.12
CA PHE A 264 24.49 16.39 -5.36
C PHE A 264 23.97 17.34 -6.45
N ASP A 265 22.74 17.89 -6.40
CA ASP A 265 22.25 18.69 -7.52
C ASP A 265 21.40 19.90 -7.05
N SER A 266 21.88 21.10 -7.31
CA SER A 266 21.18 22.35 -6.90
C SER A 266 20.05 22.75 -7.85
N GLU A 267 20.15 22.46 -9.15
CA GLU A 267 19.14 22.89 -10.13
C GLU A 267 17.86 22.03 -10.05
N ARG A 268 17.98 20.74 -9.74
CA ARG A 268 16.82 19.87 -9.54
C ARG A 268 16.11 20.03 -8.18
N LYS A 269 16.76 20.71 -7.24
CA LYS A 269 16.20 20.88 -5.88
C LYS A 269 14.93 21.72 -5.83
N GLU A 270 14.74 22.64 -6.78
CA GLU A 270 13.54 23.49 -6.84
C GLU A 270 12.35 22.79 -7.49
N ALA A 271 12.60 21.83 -8.40
CA ALA A 271 11.55 21.10 -9.09
C ALA A 271 11.01 19.90 -8.28
N ILE A 272 11.73 19.44 -7.24
CA ILE A 272 11.37 18.24 -6.46
C ILE A 272 11.22 18.62 -4.99
N GLY A 273 10.02 18.47 -4.46
CA GLY A 273 9.74 18.75 -3.06
C GLY A 273 8.26 18.95 -2.80
N GLY A 274 7.93 19.33 -1.59
CA GLY A 274 6.57 19.65 -1.17
C GLY A 274 6.58 20.76 -0.14
N SER A 275 5.45 21.43 0.00
CA SER A 275 5.23 22.48 1.00
C SER A 275 3.89 22.26 1.67
N THR A 276 3.84 22.55 2.97
CA THR A 276 2.61 22.54 3.76
C THR A 276 2.35 23.92 4.31
N TYR A 277 1.11 24.35 4.23
CA TYR A 277 0.63 25.62 4.77
C TYR A 277 -0.53 25.34 5.70
N THR A 278 -0.58 26.02 6.83
CA THR A 278 -1.68 25.95 7.79
C THR A 278 -2.34 27.30 7.88
N PHE A 279 -3.65 27.31 7.76
CA PHE A 279 -4.47 28.52 7.85
C PHE A 279 -5.53 28.30 8.94
N ASP A 280 -5.55 29.17 9.93
CA ASP A 280 -6.60 29.18 10.95
C ASP A 280 -7.71 30.15 10.49
N VAL A 281 -8.85 29.59 10.12
CA VAL A 281 -10.04 30.32 9.67
C VAL A 281 -11.27 29.82 10.44
N TRP A 282 -12.25 30.68 10.61
CA TRP A 282 -13.49 30.37 11.32
C TRP A 282 -14.70 30.89 10.52
N PRO A 283 -15.93 30.45 10.83
CA PRO A 283 -17.14 30.98 10.18
C PRO A 283 -17.23 32.51 10.28
N GLY A 284 -17.25 33.17 9.11
CA GLY A 284 -17.23 34.64 8.99
C GLY A 284 -15.83 35.27 8.89
N HIS A 285 -14.75 34.49 8.85
CA HIS A 285 -13.42 35.00 8.57
C HIS A 285 -13.35 35.56 7.13
N PRO A 286 -12.77 36.75 6.88
CA PRO A 286 -12.78 37.39 5.54
C PRO A 286 -12.18 36.53 4.42
N LEU A 287 -11.23 35.68 4.75
CA LEU A 287 -10.52 34.81 3.79
C LEU A 287 -10.98 33.34 3.85
N GLU A 288 -12.01 33.00 4.62
CA GLU A 288 -12.48 31.61 4.78
C GLU A 288 -12.78 30.95 3.44
N GLY A 289 -13.54 31.62 2.59
CA GLY A 289 -13.91 31.12 1.26
C GLY A 289 -12.71 30.95 0.33
N GLU A 290 -11.76 31.86 0.39
CA GLU A 290 -10.56 31.82 -0.43
C GLU A 290 -9.64 30.65 -0.02
N VAL A 291 -9.44 30.43 1.28
CA VAL A 291 -8.65 29.33 1.81
C VAL A 291 -9.28 27.98 1.47
N LYS A 292 -10.59 27.83 1.70
CA LYS A 292 -11.32 26.58 1.41
C LYS A 292 -11.35 26.24 -0.09
N ALA A 293 -11.38 27.25 -0.97
CA ALA A 293 -11.38 27.06 -2.42
C ALA A 293 -9.97 26.82 -3.03
N GLN A 294 -8.91 26.81 -2.24
CA GLN A 294 -7.55 26.70 -2.75
C GLN A 294 -7.32 25.39 -3.51
N LEU A 295 -7.78 24.26 -2.97
CA LEU A 295 -7.65 22.96 -3.62
C LEU A 295 -8.36 22.91 -4.98
N GLU A 296 -9.55 23.50 -5.07
CA GLU A 296 -10.32 23.58 -6.32
C GLU A 296 -9.57 24.39 -7.39
N ARG A 297 -9.00 25.54 -7.02
CA ARG A 297 -8.16 26.35 -7.94
C ARG A 297 -6.98 25.55 -8.46
N MET A 298 -6.22 24.92 -7.57
CA MET A 298 -5.05 24.12 -7.96
C MET A 298 -5.41 22.95 -8.86
N ARG A 299 -6.55 22.27 -8.62
CA ARG A 299 -7.06 21.20 -9.49
C ARG A 299 -7.41 21.71 -10.89
N ARG A 300 -8.09 22.86 -10.97
CA ARG A 300 -8.45 23.48 -12.24
C ARG A 300 -7.20 23.84 -13.05
N ASP A 301 -6.26 24.56 -12.44
CA ASP A 301 -5.05 25.03 -13.10
C ASP A 301 -4.17 23.85 -13.57
N SER A 302 -4.04 22.81 -12.74
CA SER A 302 -3.33 21.57 -13.11
C SER A 302 -4.05 20.80 -14.23
N GLY A 303 -5.39 20.75 -14.20
CA GLY A 303 -6.20 20.10 -15.24
C GLY A 303 -6.09 20.82 -16.58
N GLU A 304 -6.07 22.16 -16.61
CA GLU A 304 -5.86 22.94 -17.82
C GLU A 304 -4.46 22.75 -18.41
N LEU A 305 -3.43 22.75 -17.54
CA LEU A 305 -2.07 22.47 -17.96
C LEU A 305 -1.94 21.06 -18.54
N ARG A 306 -2.51 20.06 -17.87
CA ARG A 306 -2.53 18.67 -18.34
C ARG A 306 -3.13 18.55 -19.74
N LYS A 307 -4.32 19.11 -19.98
CA LYS A 307 -4.96 19.11 -21.30
C LYS A 307 -4.04 19.66 -22.39
N ARG A 308 -3.37 20.77 -22.12
CA ARG A 308 -2.44 21.40 -23.07
C ARG A 308 -1.23 20.50 -23.38
N VAL A 309 -0.70 19.80 -22.36
CA VAL A 309 0.41 18.85 -22.53
C VAL A 309 -0.05 17.63 -23.33
N GLU A 310 -1.22 17.05 -23.02
CA GLU A 310 -1.80 15.91 -23.73
C GLU A 310 -2.11 16.24 -25.19
N GLU A 311 -2.64 17.44 -25.47
CA GLU A 311 -2.87 17.90 -26.84
C GLU A 311 -1.57 18.02 -27.63
N HIS A 312 -0.50 18.53 -27.00
CA HIS A 312 0.81 18.62 -27.63
C HIS A 312 1.45 17.26 -27.89
N ASN A 313 1.30 16.34 -26.95
CA ASN A 313 1.89 15.00 -27.01
C ASN A 313 1.09 14.03 -27.92
N ARG A 314 -0.09 14.41 -28.37
CA ARG A 314 -0.93 13.55 -29.20
C ARG A 314 -0.25 13.26 -30.55
N GLY A 315 0.05 11.98 -30.79
CA GLY A 315 0.70 11.53 -32.02
C GLY A 315 2.21 11.76 -32.07
N VAL A 316 2.83 12.13 -30.94
CA VAL A 316 4.27 12.27 -30.81
C VAL A 316 4.85 11.01 -30.16
N ASP A 317 5.87 10.42 -30.80
CA ASP A 317 6.68 9.39 -30.17
C ASP A 317 7.55 10.01 -29.09
N PHE A 318 7.43 9.52 -27.85
CA PHE A 318 8.25 10.03 -26.77
C PHE A 318 9.73 9.76 -26.99
N PRO A 319 10.60 10.77 -26.76
CA PRO A 319 12.03 10.55 -26.82
C PRO A 319 12.44 9.46 -25.80
N LYS A 320 13.50 8.70 -26.13
CA LYS A 320 14.02 7.63 -25.25
C LYS A 320 14.33 8.11 -23.82
N ARG A 321 14.65 9.39 -23.70
CA ARG A 321 14.84 10.06 -22.40
C ARG A 321 13.80 11.15 -22.27
N HIS A 322 12.82 10.96 -21.43
CA HIS A 322 11.82 11.93 -21.02
C HIS A 322 11.67 11.91 -19.51
N GLU A 323 11.09 12.94 -18.95
CA GLU A 323 10.81 13.04 -17.51
C GLU A 323 9.30 13.00 -17.30
N GLN A 324 8.84 12.17 -16.37
CA GLN A 324 7.47 12.19 -15.90
C GLN A 324 7.41 13.04 -14.63
N VAL A 325 6.63 14.11 -14.66
CA VAL A 325 6.41 14.97 -13.50
C VAL A 325 5.09 14.62 -12.84
N VAL A 326 5.14 14.21 -11.59
CA VAL A 326 3.97 13.87 -10.78
C VAL A 326 3.77 14.96 -9.74
N THR A 327 2.63 15.64 -9.78
CA THR A 327 2.24 16.66 -8.80
C THR A 327 1.09 16.16 -7.96
N TYR A 328 1.29 16.09 -6.64
CA TYR A 328 0.24 15.80 -5.68
C TYR A 328 -0.26 17.09 -5.03
N VAL A 329 -1.57 17.24 -4.94
CA VAL A 329 -2.24 18.35 -4.28
C VAL A 329 -3.31 17.81 -3.35
N GLY A 330 -3.21 18.10 -2.07
CA GLY A 330 -4.16 17.64 -1.04
C GLY A 330 -4.48 18.76 -0.05
N GLN A 331 -5.69 18.74 0.48
CA GLN A 331 -6.17 19.65 1.52
C GLN A 331 -7.01 18.85 2.51
N CYS A 332 -6.80 19.09 3.80
CA CYS A 332 -7.68 18.59 4.85
C CYS A 332 -8.24 19.77 5.65
N VAL A 333 -9.45 19.60 6.18
CA VAL A 333 -10.07 20.53 7.12
C VAL A 333 -10.20 19.80 8.44
N MET A 334 -9.63 20.38 9.50
CA MET A 334 -9.66 19.80 10.83
C MET A 334 -10.36 20.78 11.76
N ASP A 335 -11.42 20.35 12.41
CA ASP A 335 -12.06 21.12 13.49
C ASP A 335 -11.15 21.07 14.72
N ARG A 336 -10.75 22.23 15.19
CA ARG A 336 -10.03 22.39 16.45
C ARG A 336 -10.95 23.09 17.42
N GLU A 337 -11.57 22.33 18.32
CA GLU A 337 -12.18 22.92 19.50
C GLU A 337 -11.06 23.46 20.39
N LYS A 338 -11.17 24.70 20.82
CA LYS A 338 -10.36 25.19 21.94
C LYS A 338 -10.89 24.50 23.19
N ASP A 339 -10.00 23.79 23.89
CA ASP A 339 -10.29 23.43 25.28
C ASP A 339 -10.64 24.75 26.00
N VAL A 340 -11.92 24.88 26.37
CA VAL A 340 -12.38 25.97 27.24
C VAL A 340 -11.85 25.57 28.60
N ASP A 341 -10.69 26.14 28.95
CA ASP A 341 -10.20 26.04 30.33
C ASP A 341 -11.33 26.50 31.25
N ASP A 342 -11.78 25.56 32.05
CA ASP A 342 -12.80 25.76 33.09
C ASP A 342 -12.19 26.61 34.23
N GLU A 343 -11.95 27.91 33.94
CA GLU A 343 -11.56 28.91 34.94
C GLU A 343 -12.75 29.44 35.76
N SER A 344 -13.82 28.69 35.91
CA SER A 344 -14.95 29.06 36.77
C SER A 344 -15.13 28.12 37.96
N SER A 345 -14.06 27.88 38.71
CA SER A 345 -14.12 27.26 40.02
C SER A 345 -13.09 27.91 40.97
N LYS A 346 -13.37 29.16 41.39
CA LYS A 346 -12.85 29.72 42.64
C LYS A 346 -13.90 30.56 43.31
#